data_864b3d91b21b39ba8f57b1fac4539a04
#
_entry.id   864b3d91b21b39ba8f57b1fac4539a04
#
_cell.length_a   1.000
_cell.length_b   1.000
_cell.length_c   1.000
_cell.angle_alpha   90.00
_cell.angle_beta   90.00
_cell.angle_gamma   90.00
#
_symmetry.space_group_name_H-M   'P 1'
#
loop_
_entity.id
_entity.type
_entity.pdbx_description
1 polymer ?
#
loop_
_entity_poly.entity_id
_entity_poly.type
_entity_poly.pdbx_seq_one_letter_code
_entity_poly.pdbx_strand_id
1 'polypeptide(L)'
;MDIKIQSLKFDASKQLIEFIEKKLSRLERFAENPTGVDVVLRLEKDDEKGNKVALVTLHIPGGDILTEQRARTFEEAVDEALDVV
;
A
#
# COMPACT_ATOMS: atom_id res chain seq x y z
N MET A 1 1.30 9.42 -12.26
CA MET A 1 0.53 8.36 -11.59
C MET A 1 -0.22 8.94 -10.40
N ASP A 2 -1.50 8.68 -10.31
CA ASP A 2 -2.31 9.15 -9.19
C ASP A 2 -2.15 8.21 -8.00
N ILE A 3 -1.81 8.77 -6.84
CA ILE A 3 -1.63 8.00 -5.63
C ILE A 3 -2.73 8.41 -4.65
N LYS A 4 -3.50 7.42 -4.19
CA LYS A 4 -4.53 7.64 -3.16
C LYS A 4 -4.21 6.77 -1.96
N ILE A 5 -4.17 7.38 -0.79
CA ILE A 5 -3.90 6.68 0.46
C ILE A 5 -5.07 6.94 1.39
N GLN A 6 -5.70 5.87 1.86
CA GLN A 6 -6.83 5.93 2.77
C GLN A 6 -6.53 5.12 4.01
N SER A 7 -6.78 5.68 5.18
CA SER A 7 -6.64 4.95 6.44
C SER A 7 -8.02 4.77 7.08
N LEU A 8 -8.29 3.56 7.54
CA LEU A 8 -9.56 3.18 8.15
C LEU A 8 -9.37 2.92 9.63
N LYS A 9 -10.15 3.59 10.47
CA LYS A 9 -10.17 3.47 11.93
C LYS A 9 -8.94 4.06 12.63
N PHE A 10 -8.13 4.84 11.93
CA PHE A 10 -7.01 5.56 12.52
C PHE A 10 -6.57 6.67 11.58
N ASP A 11 -5.76 7.58 12.09
CA ASP A 11 -5.18 8.65 11.27
C ASP A 11 -3.71 8.32 11.01
N ALA A 12 -3.36 8.17 9.72
CA ALA A 12 -1.98 7.92 9.35
C ALA A 12 -1.12 9.15 9.61
N SER A 13 0.06 8.93 10.20
CA SER A 13 0.99 10.02 10.45
C SER A 13 1.56 10.58 9.15
N LYS A 14 2.02 11.81 9.19
CA LYS A 14 2.66 12.42 8.04
C LYS A 14 3.88 11.60 7.58
N GLN A 15 4.67 11.09 8.53
CA GLN A 15 5.82 10.26 8.22
C GLN A 15 5.42 8.98 7.49
N LEU A 16 4.32 8.36 7.91
CA LEU A 16 3.83 7.15 7.26
C LEU A 16 3.38 7.44 5.83
N ILE A 17 2.64 8.50 5.63
CA ILE A 17 2.17 8.90 4.30
C ILE A 17 3.35 9.20 3.39
N GLU A 18 4.33 9.94 3.85
CA GLU A 18 5.54 10.26 3.09
C GLU A 18 6.32 9.00 2.73
N PHE A 19 6.44 8.07 3.66
CA PHE A 19 7.10 6.78 3.41
C PHE A 19 6.40 6.02 2.29
N ILE A 20 5.07 5.93 2.35
CA ILE A 20 4.28 5.21 1.35
C ILE A 20 4.40 5.90 -0.01
N GLU A 21 4.27 7.22 -0.06
CA GLU A 21 4.39 7.96 -1.33
C GLU A 21 5.76 7.75 -1.97
N LYS A 22 6.81 7.76 -1.16
CA LYS A 22 8.17 7.55 -1.66
C LYS A 22 8.33 6.14 -2.22
N LYS A 23 7.79 5.13 -1.54
CA LYS A 23 7.83 3.75 -2.01
C LYS A 23 7.03 3.57 -3.30
N LEU A 24 5.85 4.15 -3.36
CA LEU A 24 4.97 4.02 -4.52
C LEU A 24 5.53 4.73 -5.74
N SER A 25 6.26 5.82 -5.56
CA SER A 25 6.84 6.53 -6.70
C SER A 25 7.84 5.67 -7.47
N ARG A 26 8.40 4.63 -6.83
CA ARG A 26 9.30 3.69 -7.49
C ARG A 26 8.58 2.75 -8.45
N LEU A 27 7.27 2.58 -8.29
CA LEU A 27 6.49 1.72 -9.19
C LEU A 27 6.48 2.24 -10.62
N GLU A 28 6.60 3.52 -10.82
CA GLU A 28 6.65 4.11 -12.16
C GLU A 28 7.83 3.60 -12.97
N ARG A 29 8.88 3.12 -12.29
CA ARG A 29 10.08 2.59 -12.95
C ARG A 29 9.93 1.11 -13.32
N PHE A 30 9.06 0.37 -12.63
CA PHE A 30 8.98 -1.08 -12.76
C PHE A 30 7.70 -1.56 -13.42
N ALA A 31 6.64 -0.76 -13.41
CA ALA A 31 5.37 -1.13 -14.01
C ALA A 31 5.19 -0.42 -15.34
N GLU A 32 4.60 -1.11 -16.31
CA GLU A 32 4.30 -0.52 -17.61
C GLU A 32 3.10 0.40 -17.52
N ASN A 33 3.32 1.69 -17.74
CA ASN A 33 2.26 2.70 -17.84
C ASN A 33 1.22 2.65 -16.72
N PRO A 34 1.64 2.68 -15.43
CA PRO A 34 0.66 2.69 -14.37
C PRO A 34 -0.12 4.00 -14.39
N THR A 35 -1.45 3.92 -14.28
CA THR A 35 -2.29 5.10 -14.25
C THR A 35 -2.54 5.59 -12.84
N GLY A 36 -2.48 4.72 -11.86
CA GLY A 36 -2.64 5.09 -10.47
C GLY A 36 -2.45 3.93 -9.52
N VAL A 37 -2.42 4.24 -8.25
CA VAL A 37 -2.34 3.23 -7.20
C VAL A 37 -3.19 3.69 -6.02
N ASP A 38 -3.98 2.77 -5.47
CA ASP A 38 -4.76 3.00 -4.27
C ASP A 38 -4.18 2.17 -3.14
N VAL A 39 -3.97 2.80 -2.00
CA VAL A 39 -3.51 2.11 -0.79
C VAL A 39 -4.56 2.32 0.29
N VAL A 40 -5.07 1.22 0.82
CA VAL A 40 -5.98 1.25 1.96
C VAL A 40 -5.26 0.63 3.14
N LEU A 41 -5.15 1.39 4.21
CA LEU A 41 -4.53 0.95 5.45
C LEU A 41 -5.62 0.66 6.47
N ARG A 42 -5.60 -0.52 7.05
CA ARG A 42 -6.57 -0.93 8.07
C ARG A 42 -5.86 -1.35 9.33
N LEU A 43 -6.46 -0.98 10.45
CA LEU A 43 -6.05 -1.47 11.75
C LEU A 43 -7.06 -2.54 12.17
N GLU A 44 -6.59 -3.77 12.33
CA GLU A 44 -7.43 -4.89 12.73
C GLU A 44 -7.05 -5.39 14.11
N LYS A 45 -7.70 -6.46 14.58
CA LYS A 45 -7.34 -7.06 15.84
C LYS A 45 -5.95 -7.67 15.73
N ASP A 46 -5.17 -7.52 16.81
CA ASP A 46 -3.83 -8.06 16.85
C ASP A 46 -3.87 -9.60 16.83
N ASP A 47 -2.96 -10.19 16.06
CA ASP A 47 -2.77 -11.64 15.98
C ASP A 47 -1.28 -11.94 15.81
N GLU A 48 -0.95 -13.22 15.58
CA GLU A 48 0.45 -13.65 15.43
C GLU A 48 1.17 -12.96 14.29
N LYS A 49 0.45 -12.56 13.26
CA LYS A 49 1.01 -11.91 12.06
C LYS A 49 1.03 -10.39 12.18
N GLY A 50 0.38 -9.86 13.21
CA GLY A 50 0.24 -8.43 13.39
C GLY A 50 -1.15 -7.94 13.07
N ASN A 51 -1.37 -6.63 13.26
CA ASN A 51 -2.69 -6.04 13.10
C ASN A 51 -2.73 -4.89 12.09
N LYS A 52 -1.64 -4.62 11.39
CA LYS A 52 -1.56 -3.58 10.38
C LYS A 52 -1.71 -4.20 9.00
N VAL A 53 -2.75 -3.81 8.28
CA VAL A 53 -3.07 -4.38 6.97
C VAL A 53 -2.94 -3.30 5.90
N ALA A 54 -2.24 -3.62 4.82
CA ALA A 54 -2.14 -2.75 3.66
C ALA A 54 -2.74 -3.46 2.45
N LEU A 55 -3.71 -2.82 1.82
CA LEU A 55 -4.31 -3.28 0.58
C LEU A 55 -3.86 -2.33 -0.52
N VAL A 56 -3.10 -2.84 -1.48
CA VAL A 56 -2.56 -2.04 -2.57
C VAL A 56 -3.18 -2.50 -3.88
N THR A 57 -3.78 -1.56 -4.60
CA THR A 57 -4.34 -1.81 -5.93
C THR A 57 -3.59 -0.95 -6.94
N LEU A 58 -2.85 -1.60 -7.83
CA LEU A 58 -2.14 -0.92 -8.89
C LEU A 58 -3.00 -0.94 -10.16
N HIS A 59 -3.31 0.24 -10.68
CA HIS A 59 -4.11 0.38 -11.89
C HIS A 59 -3.20 0.46 -13.11
N ILE A 60 -3.31 -0.53 -13.99
CA ILE A 60 -2.55 -0.57 -15.24
C ILE A 60 -3.52 -0.77 -16.41
N PRO A 61 -3.11 -0.42 -17.63
CA PRO A 61 -3.95 -0.71 -18.81
C PRO A 61 -4.23 -2.21 -18.91
N GLY A 62 -5.48 -2.55 -19.08
CA GLY A 62 -5.90 -3.95 -19.21
C GLY A 62 -6.30 -4.64 -17.93
N GLY A 63 -6.16 -3.98 -16.78
CA GLY A 63 -6.61 -4.56 -15.50
C GLY A 63 -5.90 -3.97 -14.30
N ASP A 64 -6.26 -4.49 -13.14
CA ASP A 64 -5.69 -4.05 -11.87
C ASP A 64 -4.93 -5.19 -11.22
N ILE A 65 -3.86 -4.83 -10.50
CA ILE A 65 -3.11 -5.78 -9.68
C ILE A 65 -3.42 -5.45 -8.22
N LEU A 66 -4.02 -6.42 -7.52
CA LEU A 66 -4.46 -6.26 -6.14
C LEU A 66 -3.63 -7.15 -5.23
N THR A 67 -3.11 -6.57 -4.14
CA THR A 67 -2.41 -7.35 -3.13
C THR A 67 -2.79 -6.84 -1.74
N GLU A 68 -2.89 -7.76 -0.79
CA GLU A 68 -3.18 -7.45 0.60
C GLU A 68 -2.14 -8.13 1.47
N GLN A 69 -1.53 -7.38 2.36
CA GLN A 69 -0.53 -7.90 3.27
C GLN A 69 -0.80 -7.43 4.69
N ARG A 70 -0.46 -8.27 5.63
CA ARG A 70 -0.61 -8.02 7.07
C ARG A 70 0.76 -8.09 7.72
N ALA A 71 1.06 -7.13 8.59
CA ALA A 71 2.32 -7.10 9.31
C ALA A 71 2.13 -6.41 10.66
N ARG A 72 3.21 -6.29 11.39
CA ARG A 72 3.20 -5.61 12.71
C ARG A 72 3.31 -4.11 12.58
N THR A 73 3.78 -3.63 11.43
CA THR A 73 3.83 -2.20 11.12
C THR A 73 3.26 -1.98 9.73
N PHE A 74 2.76 -0.76 9.46
CA PHE A 74 2.28 -0.43 8.13
C PHE A 74 3.42 -0.36 7.13
N GLU A 75 4.60 0.04 7.56
CA GLU A 75 5.78 0.08 6.70
C GLU A 75 6.11 -1.31 6.17
N GLU A 76 6.10 -2.32 7.04
CA GLU A 76 6.33 -3.70 6.63
C GLU A 76 5.23 -4.21 5.70
N ALA A 77 3.97 -3.90 6.02
CA ALA A 77 2.85 -4.35 5.21
C ALA A 77 2.92 -3.77 3.80
N VAL A 78 3.25 -2.50 3.68
CA VAL A 78 3.39 -1.84 2.39
C VAL A 78 4.58 -2.42 1.62
N ASP A 79 5.72 -2.62 2.28
CA ASP A 79 6.89 -3.23 1.64
C ASP A 79 6.57 -4.61 1.08
N GLU A 80 5.89 -5.44 1.87
CA GLU A 80 5.51 -6.78 1.43
C GLU A 80 4.52 -6.73 0.27
N ALA A 81 3.57 -5.80 0.31
CA ALA A 81 2.61 -5.64 -0.77
C ALA A 81 3.29 -5.23 -2.07
N LEU A 82 4.26 -4.33 -2.00
CA LEU A 82 4.97 -3.86 -3.18
C LEU A 82 5.93 -4.92 -3.75
N ASP A 83 6.43 -5.81 -2.92
CA ASP A 83 7.27 -6.91 -3.40
C ASP A 83 6.48 -7.91 -4.25
N VAL A 84 5.18 -8.02 -4.02
CA VAL A 84 4.30 -8.93 -4.77
C VAL A 84 3.85 -8.29 -6.09
N VAL A 85 3.69 -6.99 -6.10
CA VAL A 85 3.29 -6.23 -7.30
C VAL A 85 4.49 -6.05 -8.27
#